data_5d4138344f91f0cc7d9eb31c630ea988
#
_entry.id   5d4138344f91f0cc7d9eb31c630ea988
#
_cell.length_a   1.000
_cell.length_b   1.000
_cell.length_c   1.000
_cell.angle_alpha   90.00
_cell.angle_beta   90.00
_cell.angle_gamma   90.00
#
_symmetry.space_group_name_H-M   'P 1'
#
loop_
_entity.id
_entity.type
_entity.pdbx_description
1 polymer ?
#
loop_
_entity_poly.entity_id
_entity_poly.type
_entity_poly.pdbx_seq_one_letter_code
_entity_poly.pdbx_strand_id
1 'polypeptide(L)' 'MHAAQGDRVVIRGKTVEAPDRHGEIVEVRGPDGEPPYLVRFSEGHESILFPGTDFMIEHIEPR' A
#
# COMPACT_ATOMS: atom_id res chain seq x y z
N MET A 1 11.55 -4.99 -2.35
CA MET A 1 10.10 -5.26 -2.32
C MET A 1 9.50 -4.86 -3.65
N HIS A 2 8.66 -5.71 -4.19
CA HIS A 2 8.04 -5.47 -5.49
C HIS A 2 6.53 -5.37 -5.35
N ALA A 3 5.95 -4.42 -6.05
CA ALA A 3 4.51 -4.26 -6.08
C ALA A 3 4.10 -3.73 -7.45
N ALA A 4 2.82 -3.82 -7.75
CA ALA A 4 2.28 -3.39 -9.03
C ALA A 4 1.03 -2.56 -8.80
N GLN A 5 0.69 -1.75 -9.80
CA GLN A 5 -0.55 -1.01 -9.80
C GLN A 5 -1.71 -1.98 -9.64
N GLY A 6 -2.62 -1.67 -8.73
CA GLY A 6 -3.75 -2.53 -8.41
C GLY A 6 -3.55 -3.40 -7.19
N ASP A 7 -2.31 -3.55 -6.71
CA ASP A 7 -2.07 -4.30 -5.48
C ASP A 7 -2.64 -3.55 -4.29
N ARG A 8 -3.10 -4.31 -3.30
CA ARG A 8 -3.62 -3.73 -2.07
C ARG A 8 -2.53 -3.64 -1.02
N VAL A 9 -2.64 -2.64 -0.17
CA VAL A 9 -1.73 -2.47 0.94
C VAL A 9 -2.51 -2.42 2.24
N VAL A 10 -1.88 -2.91 3.30
CA VAL A 10 -2.41 -2.83 4.66
C VAL A 10 -1.33 -2.20 5.52
N ILE A 11 -1.66 -1.10 6.18
CA ILE A 11 -0.77 -0.45 7.12
C ILE A 11 -1.31 -0.74 8.51
N ARG A 12 -0.54 -1.47 9.30
CA ARG A 12 -1.00 -1.88 10.62
C ARG A 12 -1.03 -0.72 11.59
N GLY A 13 -2.10 -0.65 12.36
CA GLY A 13 -2.17 0.28 13.46
C GLY A 13 -1.19 -0.10 14.55
N LYS A 14 -0.60 0.91 15.22
CA LYS A 14 0.43 0.67 16.23
C LYS A 14 -0.13 0.46 17.62
N THR A 15 -1.41 0.75 17.81
CA THR A 15 -2.09 0.59 19.09
C THR A 15 -3.41 -0.11 18.87
N VAL A 16 -4.03 -0.61 19.95
CA VAL A 16 -5.34 -1.25 19.84
C VAL A 16 -6.42 -0.28 19.43
N GLU A 17 -6.20 1.02 19.63
CA GLU A 17 -7.17 2.04 19.25
C GLU A 17 -7.01 2.51 17.81
N ALA A 18 -5.88 2.24 17.19
CA ALA A 18 -5.62 2.66 15.83
C ALA A 18 -5.90 1.49 14.89
N PRO A 19 -6.97 1.57 14.09
CA PRO A 19 -7.29 0.48 13.18
C PRO A 19 -6.26 0.38 12.05
N ASP A 20 -6.15 -0.79 11.47
CA ASP A 20 -5.35 -0.98 10.27
C ASP A 20 -5.95 -0.14 9.14
N ARG A 21 -5.09 0.41 8.29
CA ARG A 21 -5.52 1.18 7.13
C ARG A 21 -5.34 0.34 5.89
N HIS A 22 -6.32 0.42 5.01
CA HIS A 22 -6.31 -0.32 3.75
C HIS A 22 -6.28 0.65 2.58
N GLY A 23 -5.48 0.32 1.59
CA GLY A 23 -5.39 1.14 0.39
C GLY A 23 -5.08 0.30 -0.83
N GLU A 24 -4.97 0.98 -1.95
CA GLU A 24 -4.66 0.35 -3.23
C GLU A 24 -3.53 1.13 -3.88
N ILE A 25 -2.55 0.42 -4.43
CA ILE A 25 -1.48 1.06 -5.18
C ILE A 25 -2.04 1.55 -6.51
N VAL A 26 -2.06 2.86 -6.69
CA VAL A 26 -2.55 3.46 -7.95
C VAL A 26 -1.39 3.80 -8.88
N GLU A 27 -0.18 3.90 -8.35
CA GLU A 27 1.00 4.15 -9.17
C GLU A 27 2.24 3.63 -8.45
N VAL A 28 3.14 2.98 -9.18
CA VAL A 28 4.44 2.58 -8.69
C VAL A 28 5.44 3.60 -9.25
N ARG A 29 6.10 4.32 -8.37
CA ARG A 29 6.97 5.42 -8.79
C ARG A 29 8.44 5.04 -8.87
N GLY A 30 8.82 3.94 -8.26
CA GLY A 30 10.18 3.44 -8.36
C GLY A 30 10.34 2.45 -9.51
N PRO A 31 11.60 2.10 -9.86
CA PRO A 31 11.85 1.14 -10.94
C PRO A 31 11.50 -0.29 -10.51
N ASP A 32 11.07 -1.09 -11.47
CA ASP A 32 10.89 -2.54 -11.28
C ASP A 32 10.01 -2.93 -10.11
N GLY A 33 8.95 -2.14 -9.87
CA GLY A 33 8.04 -2.44 -8.77
C GLY A 33 8.53 -1.98 -7.41
N GLU A 34 9.56 -1.16 -7.39
CA GLU A 34 10.16 -0.65 -6.16
C GLU A 34 9.43 0.58 -5.64
N PRO A 35 9.55 0.87 -4.32
CA PRO A 35 8.97 2.09 -3.77
C PRO A 35 9.66 3.34 -4.31
N PRO A 36 9.05 4.51 -4.14
CA PRO A 36 7.80 4.75 -3.40
C PRO A 36 6.56 4.37 -4.19
N TYR A 37 5.46 4.19 -3.45
CA TYR A 37 4.17 3.86 -4.05
C TYR A 37 3.17 4.96 -3.78
N LEU A 38 2.37 5.30 -4.78
CA LEU A 38 1.22 6.17 -4.59
C LEU A 38 0.03 5.28 -4.21
N VAL A 39 -0.49 5.47 -3.02
CA VAL A 39 -1.54 4.63 -2.46
C VAL A 39 -2.78 5.46 -2.24
N ARG A 40 -3.91 4.95 -2.71
CA ARG A 40 -5.22 5.55 -2.43
C ARG A 40 -5.90 4.75 -1.33
N PHE A 41 -6.25 5.41 -0.25
CA PHE A 41 -6.96 4.79 0.86
C PHE A 41 -8.45 4.74 0.61
N SER A 42 -9.16 3.94 1.41
CA SER A 42 -10.59 3.72 1.21
C SER A 42 -11.43 4.99 1.30
N GLU A 43 -10.93 6.01 1.97
CA GLU A 43 -11.59 7.31 2.07
C GLU A 43 -11.36 8.21 0.85
N GLY A 44 -10.55 7.76 -0.11
CA GLY A 44 -10.23 8.54 -1.31
C GLY A 44 -8.96 9.36 -1.19
N HIS A 45 -8.34 9.40 -0.01
CA HIS A 45 -7.10 10.12 0.21
C HIS A 45 -5.92 9.38 -0.43
N GLU A 46 -5.03 10.10 -1.10
CA GLU A 46 -3.84 9.52 -1.73
C GLU A 46 -2.59 10.02 -1.04
N SER A 47 -1.62 9.13 -0.86
CA SER A 47 -0.33 9.48 -0.27
C SER A 47 0.77 8.68 -0.93
N ILE A 48 1.97 9.27 -0.96
CA ILE A 48 3.16 8.56 -1.41
C ILE A 48 3.80 7.93 -0.18
N LEU A 49 4.00 6.62 -0.24
CA LEU A 49 4.46 5.85 0.91
C LEU A 49 5.69 5.02 0.58
N PHE A 50 6.54 4.85 1.59
CA PHE A 50 7.64 3.89 1.56
C PHE A 50 7.30 2.73 2.48
N PRO A 51 7.45 1.48 2.04
CA PRO A 51 7.17 0.33 2.89
C PRO A 51 8.08 0.32 4.11
N GLY A 52 7.51 -0.08 5.25
CA GLY A 52 8.23 -0.29 6.49
C GLY A 52 7.74 -1.56 7.15
N THR A 53 8.07 -1.73 8.43
CA THR A 53 7.71 -2.95 9.16
C THR A 53 6.20 -3.12 9.34
N ASP A 54 5.46 -2.01 9.33
CA ASP A 54 4.01 -2.05 9.52
C ASP A 54 3.24 -2.04 8.20
N PHE A 55 3.93 -2.15 7.09
CA PHE A 55 3.36 -2.03 5.76
C PHE A 55 3.39 -3.40 5.08
N MET A 56 2.23 -3.87 4.69
CA MET A 56 2.09 -5.16 4.02
C MET A 56 1.44 -4.96 2.66
N ILE A 57 1.93 -5.68 1.66
CA ILE A 57 1.37 -5.64 0.32
C ILE A 57 0.69 -6.97 0.05
N GLU A 58 -0.58 -6.90 -0.34
CA GLU A 58 -1.33 -8.06 -0.78
C GLU A 58 -1.42 -8.02 -2.29
N HIS A 59 -0.87 -9.03 -2.93
CA HIS A 59 -0.97 -9.14 -4.38
C HIS A 59 -2.29 -9.78 -4.74
N ILE A 60 -3.03 -9.11 -5.61
CA ILE A 60 -4.30 -9.63 -6.10
C ILE A 60 -4.05 -10.30 -7.43
N GLU A 61 -4.32 -11.59 -7.49
CA GLU A 61 -4.16 -12.33 -8.73
C GLU A 61 -5.44 -12.30 -9.52
N PRO A 62 -5.39 -11.85 -10.78
CA PRO A 62 -6.58 -11.90 -11.64
C PRO A 62 -6.93 -13.33 -11.96
N ARG A 63 -8.21 -13.54 -12.20
CA ARG A 63 -8.71 -14.86 -12.56
C ARG A 63 -9.29 -14.87 -13.94
#